data_8cd7e505c321a0df4ea1832c7f89b1cf
#
_entry.id   8cd7e505c321a0df4ea1832c7f89b1cf
#
_cell.length_a   1.000
_cell.length_b   1.000
_cell.length_c   1.000
_cell.angle_alpha   90.00
_cell.angle_beta   90.00
_cell.angle_gamma   90.00
#
_symmetry.space_group_name_H-M   'P 1'
#
loop_
_entity.id
_entity.type
_entity.pdbx_description
1 polymer ?
#
loop_
_entity_poly.entity_id
_entity_poly.type
_entity_poly.pdbx_seq_one_letter_code
_entity_poly.pdbx_strand_id
1 'polypeptide(L)'
;MIIRHKDLSEPKSHEITPESVYLKRRELMMLGGLASLFGVLPGWAHAINSVGEDASRPRWLKDQVAKAKEVKSGADESLTPYQDVTGYNNFYEFGTGKTDPADNAHTLQTDPWTVTVAGEVEKPGDYPLETLLEGLTLEERIYRLRCVEAWSMVIPWIGVPLAAILKKVQPTSKAKYGAFTSLADPEQMPGVKSPF
;
A
#
# COMPACT_ATOMS: atom_id res chain seq x y z
N MET A 1 -26.67 12.31 35.26
CA MET A 1 -27.67 11.67 34.41
C MET A 1 -27.14 11.73 32.98
N ILE A 2 -26.65 10.62 32.41
CA ILE A 2 -26.12 10.56 31.05
C ILE A 2 -27.28 10.10 30.16
N ILE A 3 -27.81 10.99 29.34
CA ILE A 3 -28.82 10.66 28.34
C ILE A 3 -28.07 10.09 27.13
N ARG A 4 -28.09 8.76 26.94
CA ARG A 4 -27.65 8.13 25.69
C ARG A 4 -28.77 8.33 24.65
N HIS A 5 -28.46 9.10 23.62
CA HIS A 5 -29.26 9.07 22.40
C HIS A 5 -29.03 7.72 21.72
N LYS A 6 -30.06 6.93 21.55
CA LYS A 6 -30.03 5.71 20.75
C LYS A 6 -30.01 6.15 19.29
N ASP A 7 -28.92 5.91 18.60
CA ASP A 7 -28.85 6.11 17.16
C ASP A 7 -29.66 4.99 16.49
N LEU A 8 -30.53 5.34 15.57
CA LEU A 8 -31.39 4.38 14.83
C LEU A 8 -30.56 3.47 13.91
N SER A 9 -29.28 3.80 13.68
CA SER A 9 -28.29 3.01 12.93
C SER A 9 -27.54 2.00 13.80
N GLU A 10 -27.68 2.03 15.15
CA GLU A 10 -27.05 1.03 16.02
C GLU A 10 -27.69 -0.36 15.76
N PRO A 11 -26.89 -1.39 15.41
CA PRO A 11 -27.41 -2.75 15.24
C PRO A 11 -28.00 -3.26 16.54
N LYS A 12 -29.12 -3.98 16.45
CA LYS A 12 -29.78 -4.57 17.62
C LYS A 12 -28.89 -5.65 18.22
N SER A 13 -28.98 -5.89 19.54
CA SER A 13 -28.12 -6.83 20.27
C SER A 13 -28.12 -8.25 19.69
N HIS A 14 -29.19 -8.69 19.02
CA HIS A 14 -29.27 -9.99 18.35
C HIS A 14 -28.62 -10.01 16.95
N GLU A 15 -28.30 -8.84 16.40
CA GLU A 15 -27.60 -8.68 15.12
C GLU A 15 -26.07 -8.60 15.31
N ILE A 16 -25.62 -8.46 16.57
CA ILE A 16 -24.22 -8.41 16.93
C ILE A 16 -23.73 -9.82 17.26
N THR A 17 -22.72 -10.28 16.54
CA THR A 17 -22.07 -11.57 16.85
C THR A 17 -21.54 -11.55 18.28
N PRO A 18 -21.94 -12.48 19.16
CA PRO A 18 -21.41 -12.56 20.53
C PRO A 18 -19.88 -12.61 20.54
N GLU A 19 -19.26 -11.91 21.46
CA GLU A 19 -17.79 -11.85 21.59
C GLU A 19 -17.15 -13.24 21.68
N SER A 20 -17.79 -14.17 22.38
CA SER A 20 -17.34 -15.56 22.49
C SER A 20 -17.29 -16.30 21.15
N VAL A 21 -18.21 -16.01 20.23
CA VAL A 21 -18.24 -16.59 18.88
C VAL A 21 -17.19 -15.89 18.01
N TYR A 22 -17.03 -14.57 18.18
CA TYR A 22 -16.01 -13.80 17.48
C TYR A 22 -14.58 -14.25 17.84
N LEU A 23 -14.30 -14.50 19.10
CA LEU A 23 -13.02 -14.98 19.59
C LEU A 23 -12.71 -16.43 19.17
N LYS A 24 -13.75 -17.28 19.08
CA LYS A 24 -13.61 -18.70 18.68
C LYS A 24 -13.62 -18.92 17.16
N ARG A 25 -13.83 -17.90 16.32
CA ARG A 25 -13.84 -18.05 14.85
C ARG A 25 -12.53 -18.66 14.30
N ARG A 26 -11.40 -18.43 14.95
CA ARG A 26 -10.10 -19.02 14.60
C ARG A 26 -10.10 -20.55 14.81
N GLU A 27 -10.67 -21.02 15.91
CA GLU A 27 -10.80 -22.47 16.20
C GLU A 27 -11.78 -23.14 15.25
N LEU A 28 -12.87 -22.47 14.88
CA LEU A 28 -13.84 -22.95 13.88
C LEU A 28 -13.24 -23.07 12.48
N MET A 29 -12.38 -22.15 12.08
CA MET A 29 -11.67 -22.23 10.79
C MET A 29 -10.58 -23.30 10.79
N MET A 30 -9.93 -23.58 11.92
CA MET A 30 -8.97 -24.68 12.03
C MET A 30 -9.63 -26.05 11.97
N LEU A 31 -10.83 -26.22 12.50
CA LEU A 31 -11.61 -27.49 12.41
C LEU A 31 -12.09 -27.79 10.98
N GLY A 32 -12.36 -26.77 10.17
CA GLY A 32 -12.68 -26.92 8.73
C GLY A 32 -11.47 -27.26 7.85
N GLY A 33 -10.26 -26.97 8.33
CA GLY A 33 -9.01 -27.16 7.59
C GLY A 33 -8.36 -28.54 7.74
N LEU A 34 -8.84 -29.41 8.65
CA LEU A 34 -8.25 -30.74 8.90
C LEU A 34 -8.63 -31.82 7.88
N ALA A 35 -9.46 -31.51 6.88
CA ALA A 35 -9.88 -32.47 5.85
C ALA A 35 -8.96 -32.52 4.62
N SER A 36 -7.88 -31.73 4.55
CA SER A 36 -6.97 -31.67 3.39
C SER A 36 -5.50 -31.98 3.71
N LEU A 37 -5.22 -32.71 4.79
CA LEU A 37 -3.86 -33.14 5.15
C LEU A 37 -3.53 -34.53 4.58
N PHE A 38 -3.40 -34.64 3.25
CA PHE A 38 -2.53 -35.65 2.63
C PHE A 38 -1.85 -35.03 1.41
N GLY A 39 -0.57 -34.78 1.55
CA GLY A 39 0.37 -34.68 0.44
C GLY A 39 0.79 -33.28 0.02
N VAL A 40 1.67 -32.64 0.76
CA VAL A 40 2.66 -31.73 0.16
C VAL A 40 3.99 -31.87 0.90
N LEU A 41 4.99 -32.26 0.14
CA LEU A 41 6.40 -32.29 0.52
C LEU A 41 6.96 -30.87 0.80
N PRO A 42 8.00 -30.72 1.65
CA PRO A 42 8.54 -29.42 2.00
C PRO A 42 9.42 -28.89 0.85
N GLY A 43 8.86 -27.97 0.06
CA GLY A 43 9.55 -27.30 -1.04
C GLY A 43 9.56 -25.77 -0.95
N TRP A 44 9.31 -25.18 0.20
CA TRP A 44 9.11 -23.73 0.34
C TRP A 44 10.25 -22.94 0.99
N ALA A 45 11.46 -23.46 0.88
CA ALA A 45 12.66 -22.73 1.31
C ALA A 45 13.30 -21.84 0.22
N HIS A 46 12.68 -21.65 -0.96
CA HIS A 46 13.30 -20.92 -2.09
C HIS A 46 12.45 -19.78 -2.68
N ALA A 47 11.41 -19.32 -1.98
CA ALA A 47 10.55 -18.25 -2.50
C ALA A 47 10.93 -16.83 -2.01
N ILE A 48 12.08 -16.64 -1.37
CA ILE A 48 12.45 -15.35 -0.77
C ILE A 48 13.22 -14.43 -1.75
N ASN A 49 13.58 -14.86 -2.96
CA ASN A 49 14.48 -14.11 -3.83
C ASN A 49 13.98 -13.82 -5.25
N SER A 50 12.69 -13.75 -5.49
CA SER A 50 12.22 -13.14 -6.73
C SER A 50 11.37 -11.90 -6.43
N VAL A 51 11.99 -10.84 -5.94
CA VAL A 51 11.57 -9.49 -6.30
C VAL A 51 11.67 -9.48 -7.82
N GLY A 52 10.54 -9.62 -8.51
CA GLY A 52 10.50 -9.64 -9.95
C GLY A 52 11.31 -8.44 -10.45
N GLU A 53 12.32 -8.69 -11.27
CA GLU A 53 13.06 -7.60 -11.91
C GLU A 53 12.05 -6.87 -12.78
N ASP A 54 11.46 -5.83 -12.23
CA ASP A 54 10.63 -4.93 -12.98
C ASP A 54 11.53 -4.22 -14.00
N ALA A 55 11.44 -4.67 -15.26
CA ALA A 55 12.24 -4.14 -16.35
C ALA A 55 11.97 -2.65 -16.56
N SER A 56 10.81 -2.14 -16.13
CA SER A 56 10.40 -0.74 -16.26
C SER A 56 11.07 0.18 -15.24
N ARG A 57 11.63 -0.37 -14.15
CA ARG A 57 12.23 0.43 -13.08
C ARG A 57 13.50 1.15 -13.56
N PRO A 58 13.61 2.49 -13.40
CA PRO A 58 14.83 3.24 -13.74
C PRO A 58 16.07 2.68 -13.04
N ARG A 59 17.21 2.71 -13.72
CA ARG A 59 18.47 2.15 -13.17
C ARG A 59 18.86 2.78 -11.85
N TRP A 60 18.78 4.12 -11.75
CA TRP A 60 19.11 4.85 -10.55
C TRP A 60 18.29 4.38 -9.32
N LEU A 61 17.01 4.02 -9.54
CA LEU A 61 16.14 3.52 -8.49
C LEU A 61 16.47 2.06 -8.13
N LYS A 62 16.86 1.23 -9.10
CA LYS A 62 17.29 -0.16 -8.84
C LYS A 62 18.45 -0.20 -7.85
N ASP A 63 19.45 0.65 -8.07
CA ASP A 63 20.63 0.72 -7.21
C ASP A 63 20.29 1.21 -5.78
N GLN A 64 19.35 2.13 -5.65
CA GLN A 64 18.87 2.59 -4.35
C GLN A 64 18.06 1.52 -3.62
N VAL A 65 17.17 0.83 -4.32
CA VAL A 65 16.36 -0.27 -3.76
C VAL A 65 17.25 -1.41 -3.27
N ALA A 66 18.29 -1.77 -4.03
CA ALA A 66 19.25 -2.81 -3.64
C ALA A 66 20.03 -2.46 -2.36
N LYS A 67 20.12 -1.18 -2.02
CA LYS A 67 20.78 -0.66 -0.81
C LYS A 67 19.79 -0.26 0.29
N ALA A 68 18.51 -0.55 0.12
CA ALA A 68 17.49 -0.20 1.10
C ALA A 68 17.81 -0.81 2.47
N LYS A 69 17.64 0.00 3.52
CA LYS A 69 17.93 -0.42 4.88
C LYS A 69 16.69 -1.11 5.47
N GLU A 70 16.85 -2.33 5.91
CA GLU A 70 15.81 -3.01 6.66
C GLU A 70 15.56 -2.31 8.01
N VAL A 71 14.32 -1.91 8.24
CA VAL A 71 13.86 -1.34 9.50
C VAL A 71 12.91 -2.34 10.14
N LYS A 72 13.26 -2.84 11.32
CA LYS A 72 12.39 -3.77 12.07
C LYS A 72 11.04 -3.12 12.27
N SER A 73 10.05 -3.64 11.56
CA SER A 73 8.65 -3.30 11.75
C SER A 73 7.94 -4.49 12.42
N GLY A 74 7.00 -4.18 13.30
CA GLY A 74 6.43 -5.15 14.24
C GLY A 74 5.41 -6.14 13.66
N ALA A 75 5.58 -6.61 12.43
CA ALA A 75 4.70 -7.63 11.87
C ALA A 75 5.39 -9.00 11.91
N ASP A 76 5.11 -9.80 12.92
CA ASP A 76 5.46 -11.24 12.98
C ASP A 76 4.52 -12.09 12.08
N GLU A 77 4.07 -11.52 10.96
CA GLU A 77 3.09 -12.13 10.08
C GLU A 77 3.74 -12.59 8.78
N SER A 78 3.22 -13.65 8.19
CA SER A 78 3.67 -14.14 6.88
C SER A 78 3.44 -13.08 5.81
N LEU A 79 4.45 -12.85 4.96
CA LEU A 79 4.32 -11.93 3.82
C LEU A 79 3.28 -12.45 2.84
N THR A 80 2.52 -11.52 2.28
CA THR A 80 1.64 -11.83 1.14
C THR A 80 2.50 -12.13 -0.09
N PRO A 81 2.18 -13.18 -0.87
CA PRO A 81 2.90 -13.49 -2.10
C PRO A 81 2.98 -12.29 -3.04
N TYR A 82 4.13 -12.11 -3.69
CA TYR A 82 4.36 -10.99 -4.62
C TYR A 82 3.30 -10.88 -5.71
N GLN A 83 2.87 -12.02 -6.28
CA GLN A 83 1.85 -12.06 -7.32
C GLN A 83 0.50 -11.51 -6.83
N ASP A 84 0.12 -11.78 -5.58
CA ASP A 84 -1.12 -11.26 -5.01
C ASP A 84 -1.00 -9.75 -4.74
N VAL A 85 0.17 -9.30 -4.23
CA VAL A 85 0.43 -7.88 -3.98
C VAL A 85 0.35 -7.07 -5.28
N THR A 86 0.89 -7.57 -6.38
CA THR A 86 0.97 -6.86 -7.65
C THR A 86 -0.23 -7.10 -8.56
N GLY A 87 -0.91 -8.24 -8.43
CA GLY A 87 -2.01 -8.65 -9.30
C GLY A 87 -3.40 -8.35 -8.75
N TYR A 88 -3.55 -7.92 -7.49
CA TYR A 88 -4.85 -7.67 -6.86
C TYR A 88 -4.89 -6.26 -6.27
N ASN A 89 -5.51 -5.31 -6.97
CA ASN A 89 -5.43 -3.88 -6.69
C ASN A 89 -6.78 -3.17 -6.80
N ASN A 90 -6.85 -1.94 -6.26
CA ASN A 90 -8.00 -1.04 -6.34
C ASN A 90 -7.61 0.32 -6.95
N PHE A 91 -6.77 0.34 -7.97
CA PHE A 91 -6.48 1.55 -8.74
C PHE A 91 -7.49 1.69 -9.88
N TYR A 92 -8.67 2.20 -9.56
CA TYR A 92 -9.79 2.32 -10.50
C TYR A 92 -9.50 3.21 -11.70
N GLU A 93 -8.47 4.05 -11.61
CA GLU A 93 -7.93 4.82 -12.73
C GLU A 93 -7.43 3.91 -13.87
N PHE A 94 -7.15 2.64 -13.59
CA PHE A 94 -6.75 1.63 -14.59
C PHE A 94 -7.82 0.59 -14.89
N GLY A 95 -8.97 0.65 -14.20
CA GLY A 95 -10.09 -0.26 -14.38
C GLY A 95 -10.72 -0.70 -13.07
N THR A 96 -11.95 -1.21 -13.11
CA THR A 96 -12.73 -1.57 -11.93
C THR A 96 -12.51 -3.00 -11.44
N GLY A 97 -11.98 -3.88 -12.29
CA GLY A 97 -11.59 -5.23 -11.93
C GLY A 97 -10.29 -5.25 -11.11
N LYS A 98 -10.11 -6.26 -10.27
CA LYS A 98 -8.94 -6.35 -9.37
C LYS A 98 -7.62 -6.59 -10.11
N THR A 99 -7.66 -7.17 -11.30
CA THR A 99 -6.51 -7.41 -12.16
C THR A 99 -6.24 -6.28 -13.15
N ASP A 100 -7.26 -5.44 -13.44
CA ASP A 100 -7.15 -4.37 -14.43
C ASP A 100 -5.96 -3.43 -14.20
N PRO A 101 -5.62 -3.01 -12.96
CA PRO A 101 -4.45 -2.19 -12.74
C PRO A 101 -3.14 -2.87 -13.15
N ALA A 102 -2.97 -4.16 -12.87
CA ALA A 102 -1.78 -4.89 -13.29
C ALA A 102 -1.68 -4.99 -14.82
N ASP A 103 -2.81 -5.21 -15.49
CA ASP A 103 -2.87 -5.34 -16.95
C ASP A 103 -2.64 -3.99 -17.65
N ASN A 104 -3.10 -2.88 -17.07
CA ASN A 104 -3.10 -1.55 -17.69
C ASN A 104 -2.02 -0.59 -17.17
N ALA A 105 -1.33 -0.88 -16.07
CA ALA A 105 -0.34 0.03 -15.47
C ALA A 105 0.82 0.39 -16.40
N HIS A 106 1.08 -0.42 -17.43
CA HIS A 106 2.12 -0.15 -18.43
C HIS A 106 1.86 1.13 -19.26
N THR A 107 0.64 1.65 -19.26
CA THR A 107 0.28 2.90 -19.95
C THR A 107 0.73 4.14 -19.19
N LEU A 108 1.03 4.02 -17.88
CA LEU A 108 1.51 5.14 -17.06
C LEU A 108 2.99 5.40 -17.31
N GLN A 109 3.31 6.63 -17.73
CA GLN A 109 4.70 7.07 -17.84
C GLN A 109 5.24 7.44 -16.47
N THR A 110 6.14 6.62 -15.92
CA THR A 110 6.72 6.79 -14.58
C THR A 110 8.14 7.38 -14.59
N ASP A 111 8.75 7.53 -15.77
CA ASP A 111 10.08 8.09 -15.95
C ASP A 111 10.12 8.93 -17.24
N PRO A 112 10.42 10.25 -17.16
CA PRO A 112 10.71 11.03 -15.96
C PRO A 112 9.46 11.30 -15.12
N TRP A 113 9.65 11.42 -13.79
CA TRP A 113 8.58 11.79 -12.86
C TRP A 113 8.95 13.03 -12.05
N THR A 114 8.03 13.99 -11.96
CA THR A 114 8.23 15.25 -11.24
C THR A 114 7.13 15.46 -10.19
N VAL A 115 7.53 15.92 -9.02
CA VAL A 115 6.63 16.28 -7.93
C VAL A 115 6.65 17.80 -7.75
N THR A 116 5.51 18.44 -7.96
CA THR A 116 5.34 19.87 -7.69
C THR A 116 5.05 20.11 -6.22
N VAL A 117 5.85 20.93 -5.58
CA VAL A 117 5.67 21.36 -4.19
C VAL A 117 5.29 22.84 -4.17
N ALA A 118 4.18 23.17 -3.51
CA ALA A 118 3.66 24.53 -3.43
C ALA A 118 3.06 24.82 -2.05
N GLY A 119 2.63 26.07 -1.83
CA GLY A 119 1.99 26.51 -0.60
C GLY A 119 2.99 27.00 0.46
N GLU A 120 2.71 26.73 1.72
CA GLU A 120 3.46 27.22 2.88
C GLU A 120 4.78 26.47 3.11
N VAL A 121 5.70 26.60 2.16
CA VAL A 121 7.07 26.03 2.19
C VAL A 121 8.09 27.09 1.79
N GLU A 122 9.32 27.00 2.34
CA GLU A 122 10.42 27.92 1.99
C GLU A 122 11.01 27.60 0.61
N LYS A 123 10.84 26.36 0.13
CA LYS A 123 11.39 25.87 -1.14
C LYS A 123 10.31 25.27 -2.02
N PRO A 124 9.41 26.11 -2.58
CA PRO A 124 8.45 25.64 -3.57
C PRO A 124 9.17 25.36 -4.90
N GLY A 125 8.55 24.51 -5.74
CA GLY A 125 9.07 24.20 -7.08
C GLY A 125 8.75 22.81 -7.56
N ASP A 126 9.26 22.51 -8.74
CA ASP A 126 9.14 21.22 -9.40
C ASP A 126 10.40 20.40 -9.12
N TYR A 127 10.22 19.23 -8.53
CA TYR A 127 11.30 18.34 -8.13
C TYR A 127 11.25 17.05 -8.94
N PRO A 128 12.22 16.80 -9.84
CA PRO A 128 12.41 15.46 -10.39
C PRO A 128 12.57 14.46 -9.24
N LEU A 129 12.01 13.26 -9.40
CA LEU A 129 12.00 12.26 -8.33
C LEU A 129 13.41 11.91 -7.84
N GLU A 130 14.37 11.86 -8.75
CA GLU A 130 15.79 11.63 -8.43
C GLU A 130 16.33 12.70 -7.48
N THR A 131 16.07 13.97 -7.78
CA THR A 131 16.49 15.10 -6.95
C THR A 131 15.79 15.07 -5.59
N LEU A 132 14.51 14.70 -5.57
CA LEU A 132 13.75 14.63 -4.33
C LEU A 132 14.31 13.55 -3.40
N LEU A 133 14.76 12.42 -3.95
CA LEU A 133 15.33 11.29 -3.21
C LEU A 133 16.84 11.38 -2.99
N GLU A 134 17.53 12.32 -3.63
CA GLU A 134 18.98 12.49 -3.49
C GLU A 134 19.40 12.67 -2.04
N GLY A 135 20.41 11.91 -1.61
CA GLY A 135 20.92 11.94 -0.24
C GLY A 135 20.01 11.29 0.81
N LEU A 136 18.89 10.70 0.40
CA LEU A 136 18.03 9.91 1.29
C LEU A 136 18.35 8.43 1.11
N THR A 137 18.29 7.68 2.22
CA THR A 137 18.41 6.23 2.20
C THR A 137 17.01 5.64 2.17
N LEU A 138 16.73 4.74 1.23
CA LEU A 138 15.50 3.98 1.22
C LEU A 138 15.46 3.02 2.42
N GLU A 139 14.27 2.84 2.98
CA GLU A 139 14.00 1.95 4.09
C GLU A 139 13.01 0.88 3.66
N GLU A 140 13.28 -0.38 4.00
CA GLU A 140 12.30 -1.45 3.90
C GLU A 140 11.56 -1.57 5.22
N ARG A 141 10.23 -1.52 5.17
CA ARG A 141 9.35 -1.64 6.32
C ARG A 141 8.25 -2.63 6.03
N ILE A 142 8.09 -3.62 6.88
CA ILE A 142 7.05 -4.63 6.74
C ILE A 142 5.86 -4.24 7.61
N TYR A 143 4.71 -3.98 7.01
CA TYR A 143 3.46 -3.77 7.72
C TYR A 143 2.24 -4.07 6.85
N ARG A 144 1.11 -4.23 7.54
CA ARG A 144 -0.13 -4.64 6.91
C ARG A 144 -0.88 -3.45 6.29
N LEU A 145 -1.17 -3.56 4.99
CA LEU A 145 -2.20 -2.78 4.32
C LEU A 145 -3.58 -3.38 4.64
N ARG A 146 -4.53 -2.55 5.00
CA ARG A 146 -5.94 -2.93 5.15
C ARG A 146 -6.79 -2.14 4.19
N CYS A 147 -7.55 -2.85 3.37
CA CYS A 147 -8.52 -2.24 2.46
C CYS A 147 -9.89 -2.09 3.15
N VAL A 148 -10.66 -1.06 2.77
CA VAL A 148 -12.05 -0.89 3.20
C VAL A 148 -12.95 -2.04 2.74
N GLU A 149 -12.58 -2.73 1.68
CA GLU A 149 -13.26 -3.95 1.19
C GLU A 149 -12.99 -5.20 2.05
N ALA A 150 -12.44 -5.03 3.25
CA ALA A 150 -12.19 -6.08 4.25
C ALA A 150 -11.07 -7.09 3.92
N TRP A 151 -10.31 -6.89 2.87
CA TRP A 151 -9.08 -7.67 2.63
C TRP A 151 -7.83 -6.94 3.12
N SER A 152 -6.75 -7.66 3.29
CA SER A 152 -5.48 -7.08 3.73
C SER A 152 -4.28 -7.87 3.20
N MET A 153 -3.14 -7.20 3.11
CA MET A 153 -1.86 -7.76 2.68
C MET A 153 -0.75 -7.34 3.63
N VAL A 154 0.21 -8.21 3.87
CA VAL A 154 1.46 -7.89 4.59
C VAL A 154 2.55 -7.68 3.56
N ILE A 155 3.03 -6.44 3.43
CA ILE A 155 3.87 -6.02 2.31
C ILE A 155 5.20 -5.46 2.83
N PRO A 156 6.34 -5.86 2.26
CA PRO A 156 7.63 -5.23 2.48
C PRO A 156 7.73 -3.94 1.63
N TRP A 157 7.32 -2.84 2.23
CA TRP A 157 7.33 -1.53 1.60
C TRP A 157 8.74 -0.95 1.54
N ILE A 158 9.16 -0.48 0.37
CA ILE A 158 10.41 0.26 0.21
C ILE A 158 10.09 1.72 -0.09
N GLY A 159 10.66 2.63 0.69
CA GLY A 159 10.40 4.05 0.53
C GLY A 159 11.23 4.92 1.47
N VAL A 160 10.84 6.17 1.59
CA VAL A 160 11.45 7.14 2.51
C VAL A 160 10.39 7.66 3.48
N PRO A 161 10.75 8.00 4.72
CA PRO A 161 9.84 8.70 5.61
C PRO A 161 9.42 10.05 5.01
N LEU A 162 8.11 10.32 4.98
CA LEU A 162 7.58 11.61 4.50
C LEU A 162 8.26 12.81 5.19
N ALA A 163 8.58 12.67 6.47
CA ALA A 163 9.28 13.70 7.23
C ALA A 163 10.64 14.08 6.61
N ALA A 164 11.34 13.15 5.95
CA ALA A 164 12.59 13.42 5.28
C ALA A 164 12.38 14.31 4.04
N ILE A 165 11.33 14.06 3.29
CA ILE A 165 10.94 14.91 2.15
C ILE A 165 10.51 16.31 2.63
N LEU A 166 9.65 16.37 3.64
CA LEU A 166 9.19 17.65 4.21
C LEU A 166 10.37 18.48 4.71
N LYS A 167 11.37 17.85 5.33
CA LYS A 167 12.59 18.55 5.78
C LYS A 167 13.36 19.20 4.63
N LYS A 168 13.36 18.60 3.43
CA LYS A 168 14.00 19.19 2.24
C LYS A 168 13.29 20.47 1.77
N VAL A 169 11.96 20.45 1.74
CA VAL A 169 11.15 21.57 1.23
C VAL A 169 10.83 22.63 2.28
N GLN A 170 11.15 22.37 3.54
CA GLN A 170 11.10 23.31 4.66
C GLN A 170 9.71 23.97 4.82
N PRO A 171 8.70 23.26 5.35
CA PRO A 171 7.40 23.84 5.65
C PRO A 171 7.55 25.04 6.62
N THR A 172 6.82 26.12 6.36
CA THR A 172 6.78 27.28 7.26
C THR A 172 5.98 26.98 8.53
N SER A 173 6.07 27.84 9.54
CA SER A 173 5.26 27.71 10.77
C SER A 173 3.74 27.82 10.51
N LYS A 174 3.34 28.34 9.36
CA LYS A 174 1.94 28.45 8.93
C LYS A 174 1.39 27.16 8.34
N ALA A 175 2.25 26.26 7.84
CA ALA A 175 1.83 24.96 7.33
C ALA A 175 1.25 24.10 8.46
N LYS A 176 -0.03 23.73 8.35
CA LYS A 176 -0.73 22.89 9.33
C LYS A 176 -1.08 21.53 8.77
N TYR A 177 -1.20 21.42 7.46
CA TYR A 177 -1.63 20.21 6.74
C TYR A 177 -0.81 20.04 5.48
N GLY A 178 -0.67 18.80 5.01
CA GLY A 178 -0.17 18.46 3.69
C GLY A 178 -1.32 17.98 2.82
N ALA A 179 -1.52 18.62 1.67
CA ALA A 179 -2.45 18.15 0.65
C ALA A 179 -1.67 17.41 -0.44
N PHE A 180 -2.21 16.29 -0.90
CA PHE A 180 -1.64 15.51 -1.98
C PHE A 180 -2.64 15.44 -3.13
N THR A 181 -2.18 15.74 -4.34
CA THR A 181 -2.96 15.62 -5.55
C THR A 181 -2.27 14.64 -6.48
N SER A 182 -2.98 13.58 -6.86
CA SER A 182 -2.49 12.59 -7.79
C SER A 182 -2.72 13.02 -9.24
N LEU A 183 -1.93 12.47 -10.15
CA LEU A 183 -2.20 12.58 -11.59
C LEU A 183 -3.57 11.97 -11.90
N ALA A 184 -4.33 12.62 -12.74
CA ALA A 184 -5.59 12.13 -13.31
C ALA A 184 -5.58 12.39 -14.81
N ASP A 185 -4.81 11.61 -15.55
CA ASP A 185 -4.61 11.75 -16.98
C ASP A 185 -5.36 10.66 -17.75
N PRO A 186 -6.45 11.00 -18.45
CA PRO A 186 -7.25 10.01 -19.18
C PRO A 186 -6.50 9.37 -20.37
N GLU A 187 -5.39 9.91 -20.83
CA GLU A 187 -4.58 9.30 -21.89
C GLU A 187 -3.73 8.14 -21.35
N GLN A 188 -3.26 8.26 -20.12
CA GLN A 188 -2.45 7.26 -19.45
C GLN A 188 -3.24 6.35 -18.49
N MET A 189 -4.39 6.83 -18.02
CA MET A 189 -5.25 6.18 -17.03
C MET A 189 -6.63 5.91 -17.64
N PRO A 190 -6.83 4.76 -18.29
CA PRO A 190 -8.05 4.49 -19.07
C PRO A 190 -9.34 4.51 -18.23
N GLY A 191 -9.27 4.17 -16.95
CA GLY A 191 -10.41 4.20 -16.04
C GLY A 191 -10.94 5.60 -15.74
N VAL A 192 -10.11 6.64 -15.87
CA VAL A 192 -10.52 8.05 -15.69
C VAL A 192 -11.52 8.52 -16.75
N LYS A 193 -11.58 7.85 -17.90
CA LYS A 193 -12.55 8.17 -18.98
C LYS A 193 -13.98 7.74 -18.66
N SER A 194 -14.13 6.80 -17.73
CA SER A 194 -15.45 6.28 -17.36
C SER A 194 -16.02 7.12 -16.22
N PRO A 195 -17.20 7.72 -16.36
CA PRO A 195 -17.89 8.29 -15.19
C PRO A 195 -18.30 7.14 -14.27
N PHE A 196 -17.88 7.22 -12.99
CA PHE A 196 -18.35 6.33 -11.93
C PHE A 196 -19.78 6.68 -11.54
#